data_4b3e03c82867f84801da13fa9ca27d4f
#
_entry.id   4b3e03c82867f84801da13fa9ca27d4f
#
_cell.length_a   1.000
_cell.length_b   1.000
_cell.length_c   1.000
_cell.angle_alpha   90.00
_cell.angle_beta   90.00
_cell.angle_gamma   90.00
#
_symmetry.space_group_name_H-M   'P 1'
#
loop_
_entity.id
_entity.type
_entity.pdbx_description
1 polymer ?
#
loop_
_entity_poly.entity_id
_entity_poly.type
_entity_poly.pdbx_seq_one_letter_code
_entity_poly.pdbx_strand_id
1 'polypeptide(L)'
;MKNNDQIFLGQEKLGRLMGKYSVPCVISLLVAALYNIVDQIFIANAEYLGSDGNAANTVVFPLTVIALAIAVMIGDGCCAFVSISLGADRREDAHRGVGNAVVLSAAGGIVLCILYLIFSDEFIAMFGGTVNEKTFAFAKEYFFWIALGIPVYVFGQAMNPVIRSDGSPRFAMVSTVAGAVVNIILDPIFIFVFKWGMMGAAVATVLGQLLTAAMAVYYLFHMRSVKLEKESFRLCGGVIKRFIPLGICSFLAQISLVAAMAATNNMIRKYGALDPVFGLAEYAQIPMAVVGIVMKFFQIIMSVCIGMAAGCIPIVGYNMGAEKHGRVRGLFTRLLICEAAAGAIATLIVELFPTGLIAIFGASNESAYYTEFAVKCFRIYLCMMPLACVNKAAFIFLQAMGKAVASTALSMIREIVFGVGLVLVLPLVWGLDGVIISMPAADILAFIASAIVIIYTYRTLKKDESKRLA
;
A
#
# COMPACT_ATOMS: atom_id res chain seq x y z
N MET A 1 29.47 20.02 19.34
CA MET A 1 28.61 20.60 18.31
C MET A 1 27.37 19.73 18.24
N LYS A 2 26.21 20.22 18.71
CA LYS A 2 24.95 19.49 18.70
C LYS A 2 24.45 19.44 17.25
N ASN A 3 24.52 18.29 16.59
CA ASN A 3 23.98 18.08 15.24
C ASN A 3 22.47 18.18 15.29
N ASN A 4 21.95 19.29 14.84
CA ASN A 4 20.53 19.50 14.59
C ASN A 4 20.20 19.03 13.17
N ASP A 5 20.47 17.75 12.86
CA ASP A 5 20.41 17.22 11.50
C ASP A 5 19.01 17.25 10.86
N GLN A 6 17.94 17.58 11.59
CA GLN A 6 16.59 17.70 11.06
C GLN A 6 15.97 19.11 11.09
N ILE A 7 16.71 20.15 11.54
CA ILE A 7 16.23 21.55 11.52
C ILE A 7 15.80 21.94 10.09
N PHE A 8 16.43 21.38 9.07
CA PHE A 8 16.11 21.66 7.67
C PHE A 8 14.63 21.35 7.34
N LEU A 9 13.99 20.37 8.00
CA LEU A 9 12.56 20.06 7.81
C LEU A 9 11.66 21.24 8.18
N GLY A 10 12.10 22.03 9.15
CA GLY A 10 11.40 23.23 9.60
C GLY A 10 11.81 24.52 8.91
N GLN A 11 12.82 24.53 8.03
CA GLN A 11 13.40 25.73 7.44
C GLN A 11 13.44 25.72 5.91
N GLU A 12 13.75 24.59 5.29
CA GLU A 12 13.89 24.46 3.83
C GLU A 12 12.55 24.72 3.11
N LYS A 13 12.61 25.15 1.83
CA LYS A 13 11.41 25.39 1.01
C LYS A 13 10.56 24.13 0.89
N LEU A 14 9.25 24.24 1.15
CA LEU A 14 8.30 23.09 1.19
C LEU A 14 8.30 22.26 -0.09
N GLY A 15 8.36 22.90 -1.26
CA GLY A 15 8.38 22.17 -2.54
C GLY A 15 9.64 21.33 -2.72
N ARG A 16 10.81 21.81 -2.26
CA ARG A 16 12.06 21.05 -2.30
C ARG A 16 12.04 19.87 -1.33
N LEU A 17 11.51 20.08 -0.11
CA LEU A 17 11.33 19.01 0.86
C LEU A 17 10.38 17.94 0.36
N MET A 18 9.24 18.35 -0.17
CA MET A 18 8.26 17.43 -0.75
C MET A 18 8.90 16.58 -1.85
N GLY A 19 9.61 17.17 -2.81
CA GLY A 19 10.32 16.41 -3.84
C GLY A 19 11.39 15.48 -3.28
N LYS A 20 12.18 15.94 -2.29
CA LYS A 20 13.25 15.16 -1.65
C LYS A 20 12.74 13.89 -0.94
N TYR A 21 11.53 13.92 -0.38
CA TYR A 21 10.94 12.82 0.36
C TYR A 21 9.92 12.03 -0.45
N SER A 22 9.04 12.70 -1.21
CA SER A 22 7.98 12.03 -1.95
C SER A 22 8.51 11.27 -3.16
N VAL A 23 9.46 11.83 -3.93
CA VAL A 23 9.99 11.13 -5.12
C VAL A 23 10.62 9.78 -4.78
N PRO A 24 11.53 9.66 -3.79
CA PRO A 24 12.04 8.35 -3.39
C PRO A 24 10.94 7.39 -2.91
N CYS A 25 9.94 7.90 -2.19
CA CYS A 25 8.84 7.08 -1.70
C CYS A 25 7.96 6.56 -2.85
N VAL A 26 7.64 7.41 -3.82
CA VAL A 26 6.91 7.04 -5.04
C VAL A 26 7.67 5.95 -5.81
N ILE A 27 8.97 6.14 -6.02
CA ILE A 27 9.82 5.14 -6.71
C ILE A 27 9.79 3.81 -5.96
N SER A 28 9.92 3.82 -4.62
CA SER A 28 9.87 2.59 -3.80
C SER A 28 8.57 1.82 -3.99
N LEU A 29 7.42 2.51 -3.87
CA LEU A 29 6.10 1.88 -3.97
C LEU A 29 5.76 1.46 -5.39
N LEU A 30 6.16 2.26 -6.39
CA LEU A 30 5.96 1.93 -7.80
C LEU A 30 6.78 0.70 -8.19
N VAL A 31 8.04 0.63 -7.80
CA VAL A 31 8.90 -0.55 -8.04
C VAL A 31 8.34 -1.77 -7.33
N ALA A 32 7.85 -1.62 -6.08
CA ALA A 32 7.20 -2.71 -5.35
C ALA A 32 5.93 -3.21 -6.06
N ALA A 33 5.11 -2.34 -6.62
CA ALA A 33 3.94 -2.74 -7.40
C ALA A 33 4.33 -3.43 -8.71
N LEU A 34 5.34 -2.93 -9.40
CA LEU A 34 5.80 -3.47 -10.68
C LEU A 34 6.45 -4.85 -10.51
N TYR A 35 7.31 -5.06 -9.50
CA TYR A 35 7.93 -6.37 -9.34
C TYR A 35 6.91 -7.47 -9.03
N ASN A 36 5.86 -7.17 -8.27
CA ASN A 36 4.77 -8.12 -8.03
C ASN A 36 4.06 -8.55 -9.33
N ILE A 37 3.92 -7.61 -10.28
CA ILE A 37 3.35 -7.91 -11.61
C ILE A 37 4.31 -8.78 -12.42
N VAL A 38 5.61 -8.47 -12.37
CA VAL A 38 6.65 -9.22 -13.10
C VAL A 38 6.76 -10.65 -12.57
N ASP A 39 6.74 -10.86 -11.26
CA ASP A 39 6.72 -12.18 -10.62
C ASP A 39 5.54 -13.02 -11.11
N GLN A 40 4.32 -12.43 -11.12
CA GLN A 40 3.15 -13.12 -11.68
C GLN A 40 3.31 -13.48 -13.18
N ILE A 41 3.96 -12.62 -13.97
CA ILE A 41 4.23 -12.90 -15.38
C ILE A 41 5.19 -14.08 -15.52
N PHE A 42 6.24 -14.17 -14.72
CA PHE A 42 7.17 -15.30 -14.75
C PHE A 42 6.49 -16.62 -14.38
N ILE A 43 5.69 -16.63 -13.31
CA ILE A 43 4.92 -17.82 -12.90
C ILE A 43 3.95 -18.26 -14.02
N ALA A 44 3.21 -17.30 -14.60
CA ALA A 44 2.23 -17.59 -15.65
C ALA A 44 2.86 -18.14 -16.94
N ASN A 45 4.08 -17.70 -17.28
CA ASN A 45 4.80 -18.15 -18.48
C ASN A 45 5.61 -19.43 -18.27
N ALA A 46 5.68 -19.98 -17.07
CA ALA A 46 6.31 -21.28 -16.82
C ALA A 46 5.34 -22.40 -17.20
N GLU A 47 5.57 -23.06 -18.34
CA GLU A 47 4.66 -24.10 -18.90
C GLU A 47 4.25 -25.17 -17.89
N TYR A 48 5.17 -25.59 -17.01
CA TYR A 48 4.94 -26.62 -16.00
C TYR A 48 4.15 -26.11 -14.76
N LEU A 49 4.04 -24.79 -14.54
CA LEU A 49 3.22 -24.19 -13.51
C LEU A 49 1.85 -23.76 -14.06
N GLY A 50 1.86 -23.12 -15.21
CA GLY A 50 0.66 -22.71 -15.96
C GLY A 50 -0.35 -21.90 -15.14
N SER A 51 -1.62 -22.14 -15.41
CA SER A 51 -2.74 -21.49 -14.70
C SER A 51 -2.84 -21.87 -13.23
N ASP A 52 -2.44 -23.11 -12.84
CA ASP A 52 -2.50 -23.58 -11.46
C ASP A 52 -1.49 -22.85 -10.58
N GLY A 53 -0.26 -22.55 -11.10
CA GLY A 53 0.73 -21.77 -10.39
C GLY A 53 0.29 -20.32 -10.17
N ASN A 54 -0.33 -19.71 -11.20
CA ASN A 54 -0.86 -18.36 -11.07
C ASN A 54 -2.06 -18.30 -10.09
N ALA A 55 -2.91 -19.32 -10.09
CA ALA A 55 -3.99 -19.46 -9.12
C ALA A 55 -3.44 -19.59 -7.69
N ALA A 56 -2.40 -20.40 -7.50
CA ALA A 56 -1.74 -20.57 -6.20
C ALA A 56 -1.17 -19.26 -5.67
N ASN A 57 -0.48 -18.47 -6.50
CA ASN A 57 0.01 -17.13 -6.13
C ASN A 57 -1.16 -16.21 -5.71
N THR A 58 -2.26 -16.24 -6.46
CA THR A 58 -3.46 -15.43 -6.15
C THR A 58 -4.08 -15.80 -4.80
N VAL A 59 -4.09 -17.08 -4.44
CA VAL A 59 -4.59 -17.59 -3.14
C VAL A 59 -3.71 -17.11 -1.98
N VAL A 60 -2.38 -17.05 -2.18
CA VAL A 60 -1.43 -16.65 -1.13
C VAL A 60 -1.34 -15.12 -0.99
N PHE A 61 -1.65 -14.35 -2.04
CA PHE A 61 -1.54 -12.90 -2.04
C PHE A 61 -2.24 -12.20 -0.85
N PRO A 62 -3.49 -12.51 -0.46
CA PRO A 62 -4.13 -11.90 0.71
C PRO A 62 -3.35 -12.10 2.00
N LEU A 63 -2.66 -13.24 2.16
CA LEU A 63 -1.85 -13.54 3.35
C LEU A 63 -0.60 -12.65 3.42
N THR A 64 0.01 -12.36 2.28
CA THR A 64 1.11 -11.38 2.21
C THR A 64 0.64 -9.96 2.49
N VAL A 65 -0.58 -9.60 2.08
CA VAL A 65 -1.18 -8.28 2.40
C VAL A 65 -1.48 -8.14 3.89
N ILE A 66 -1.91 -9.20 4.58
CA ILE A 66 -2.08 -9.18 6.04
C ILE A 66 -0.73 -8.92 6.74
N ALA A 67 0.34 -9.57 6.29
CA ALA A 67 1.69 -9.31 6.82
C ALA A 67 2.13 -7.85 6.55
N LEU A 68 1.86 -7.33 5.36
CA LEU A 68 2.10 -5.93 5.03
C LEU A 68 1.30 -4.98 5.92
N ALA A 69 0.03 -5.30 6.20
CA ALA A 69 -0.83 -4.50 7.07
C ALA A 69 -0.22 -4.32 8.48
N ILE A 70 0.30 -5.39 9.06
CA ILE A 70 1.00 -5.34 10.35
C ILE A 70 2.28 -4.52 10.24
N ALA A 71 3.06 -4.70 9.19
CA ALA A 71 4.31 -3.97 8.97
C ALA A 71 4.08 -2.46 8.85
N VAL A 72 3.11 -2.02 8.02
CA VAL A 72 2.81 -0.59 7.84
C VAL A 72 2.10 0.01 9.05
N MET A 73 1.36 -0.76 9.83
CA MET A 73 0.82 -0.30 11.12
C MET A 73 1.95 0.14 12.05
N ILE A 74 2.97 -0.69 12.18
CA ILE A 74 4.11 -0.39 13.04
C ILE A 74 4.97 0.72 12.42
N GLY A 75 5.29 0.59 11.13
CA GLY A 75 6.22 1.49 10.45
C GLY A 75 5.70 2.91 10.25
N ASP A 76 4.51 3.08 9.67
CA ASP A 76 3.93 4.41 9.43
C ASP A 76 3.53 5.08 10.75
N GLY A 77 2.99 4.30 11.71
CA GLY A 77 2.67 4.79 13.04
C GLY A 77 3.92 5.33 13.77
N CYS A 78 5.00 4.54 13.73
CA CYS A 78 6.30 4.96 14.30
C CYS A 78 6.88 6.17 13.56
N CYS A 79 6.82 6.20 12.23
CA CYS A 79 7.30 7.31 11.41
C CYS A 79 6.61 8.63 11.80
N ALA A 80 5.28 8.64 11.92
CA ALA A 80 4.53 9.81 12.34
C ALA A 80 4.89 10.23 13.78
N PHE A 81 4.92 9.29 14.71
CA PHE A 81 5.24 9.53 16.12
C PHE A 81 6.65 10.08 16.31
N VAL A 82 7.65 9.44 15.69
CA VAL A 82 9.06 9.86 15.78
C VAL A 82 9.24 11.26 15.19
N SER A 83 8.63 11.53 14.04
CA SER A 83 8.72 12.84 13.40
C SER A 83 8.12 13.95 14.26
N ILE A 84 6.95 13.72 14.88
CA ILE A 84 6.32 14.65 15.82
C ILE A 84 7.21 14.84 17.06
N SER A 85 7.77 13.77 17.60
CA SER A 85 8.61 13.81 18.79
C SER A 85 9.91 14.57 18.54
N LEU A 86 10.55 14.38 17.38
CA LEU A 86 11.74 15.12 16.98
C LEU A 86 11.45 16.62 16.75
N GLY A 87 10.28 16.94 16.17
CA GLY A 87 9.83 18.32 16.02
C GLY A 87 9.58 19.03 17.34
N ALA A 88 9.08 18.30 18.34
CA ALA A 88 8.83 18.77 19.70
C ALA A 88 10.08 18.71 20.63
N ASP A 89 11.25 18.39 20.07
CA ASP A 89 12.53 18.14 20.79
C ASP A 89 12.46 17.06 21.89
N ARG A 90 11.50 16.14 21.79
CA ARG A 90 11.35 14.97 22.69
C ARG A 90 12.13 13.79 22.14
N ARG A 91 13.46 13.87 22.18
CA ARG A 91 14.36 12.89 21.56
C ARG A 91 14.27 11.51 22.18
N GLU A 92 14.10 11.44 23.50
CA GLU A 92 13.98 10.16 24.22
C GLU A 92 12.73 9.38 23.76
N ASP A 93 11.59 10.08 23.56
CA ASP A 93 10.38 9.46 23.00
C ASP A 93 10.66 8.90 21.58
N ALA A 94 11.41 9.65 20.76
CA ALA A 94 11.80 9.20 19.42
C ALA A 94 12.70 7.96 19.45
N HIS A 95 13.72 7.93 20.33
CA HIS A 95 14.63 6.79 20.49
C HIS A 95 13.87 5.53 20.93
N ARG A 96 13.00 5.66 21.94
CA ARG A 96 12.14 4.57 22.41
C ARG A 96 11.12 4.14 21.37
N GLY A 97 10.57 5.08 20.59
CA GLY A 97 9.64 4.81 19.49
C GLY A 97 10.26 3.88 18.46
N VAL A 98 11.46 4.20 17.98
CA VAL A 98 12.19 3.37 17.00
C VAL A 98 12.55 2.01 17.59
N GLY A 99 13.11 1.97 18.81
CA GLY A 99 13.48 0.70 19.45
C GLY A 99 12.27 -0.22 19.66
N ASN A 100 11.12 0.32 20.07
CA ASN A 100 9.89 -0.44 20.23
C ASN A 100 9.34 -0.92 18.88
N ALA A 101 9.44 -0.12 17.81
CA ALA A 101 9.03 -0.53 16.46
C ALA A 101 9.89 -1.69 15.94
N VAL A 102 11.20 -1.67 16.19
CA VAL A 102 12.12 -2.78 15.86
C VAL A 102 11.68 -4.07 16.56
N VAL A 103 11.43 -4.03 17.87
CA VAL A 103 11.02 -5.21 18.65
C VAL A 103 9.66 -5.71 18.20
N LEU A 104 8.67 -4.81 18.03
CA LEU A 104 7.32 -5.19 17.63
C LEU A 104 7.25 -5.76 16.21
N SER A 105 8.02 -5.21 15.27
CA SER A 105 8.05 -5.73 13.89
C SER A 105 8.71 -7.10 13.82
N ALA A 106 9.81 -7.31 14.55
CA ALA A 106 10.46 -8.61 14.64
C ALA A 106 9.57 -9.66 15.33
N ALA A 107 9.03 -9.32 16.51
CA ALA A 107 8.15 -10.22 17.26
C ALA A 107 6.85 -10.50 16.49
N GLY A 108 6.20 -9.46 15.94
CA GLY A 108 4.97 -9.60 15.15
C GLY A 108 5.17 -10.47 13.91
N GLY A 109 6.30 -10.31 13.22
CA GLY A 109 6.68 -11.15 12.08
C GLY A 109 6.88 -12.60 12.48
N ILE A 110 7.56 -12.87 13.61
CA ILE A 110 7.78 -14.24 14.12
C ILE A 110 6.46 -14.89 14.53
N VAL A 111 5.60 -14.16 15.27
CA VAL A 111 4.29 -14.67 15.68
C VAL A 111 3.44 -14.99 14.46
N LEU A 112 3.39 -14.11 13.46
CA LEU A 112 2.64 -14.35 12.24
C LEU A 112 3.20 -15.54 11.43
N CYS A 113 4.52 -15.68 11.36
CA CYS A 113 5.17 -16.85 10.73
C CYS A 113 4.72 -18.15 11.40
N ILE A 114 4.76 -18.21 12.73
CA ILE A 114 4.32 -19.40 13.49
C ILE A 114 2.85 -19.71 13.22
N LEU A 115 1.98 -18.69 13.24
CA LEU A 115 0.56 -18.87 12.93
C LEU A 115 0.35 -19.37 11.50
N TYR A 116 1.08 -18.85 10.53
CA TYR A 116 1.00 -19.25 9.13
C TYR A 116 1.48 -20.69 8.90
N LEU A 117 2.51 -21.11 9.61
CA LEU A 117 3.00 -22.50 9.51
C LEU A 117 2.06 -23.50 10.18
N ILE A 118 1.46 -23.14 11.34
CA ILE A 118 0.53 -24.02 12.06
C ILE A 118 -0.80 -24.17 11.30
N PHE A 119 -1.35 -23.07 10.79
CA PHE A 119 -2.68 -23.03 10.16
C PHE A 119 -2.60 -22.84 8.64
N SER A 120 -1.55 -23.38 8.00
CA SER A 120 -1.31 -23.17 6.56
C SER A 120 -2.46 -23.69 5.70
N ASP A 121 -2.95 -24.87 5.98
CA ASP A 121 -3.99 -25.54 5.18
C ASP A 121 -5.34 -24.83 5.32
N GLU A 122 -5.67 -24.35 6.53
CA GLU A 122 -6.86 -23.58 6.81
C GLU A 122 -6.85 -22.21 6.12
N PHE A 123 -5.71 -21.53 6.15
CA PHE A 123 -5.58 -20.25 5.45
C PHE A 123 -5.67 -20.39 3.93
N ILE A 124 -5.01 -21.39 3.35
CA ILE A 124 -5.09 -21.66 1.91
C ILE A 124 -6.53 -22.01 1.52
N ALA A 125 -7.22 -22.83 2.31
CA ALA A 125 -8.62 -23.19 2.09
C ALA A 125 -9.55 -21.98 2.18
N MET A 126 -9.33 -21.10 3.17
CA MET A 126 -10.14 -19.88 3.37
C MET A 126 -10.06 -18.93 2.17
N PHE A 127 -8.92 -18.84 1.50
CA PHE A 127 -8.74 -17.98 0.32
C PHE A 127 -8.95 -18.69 -1.02
N GLY A 128 -9.54 -19.89 -1.00
CA GLY A 128 -10.01 -20.57 -2.22
C GLY A 128 -8.99 -21.50 -2.87
N GLY A 129 -7.95 -21.94 -2.13
CA GLY A 129 -6.95 -22.89 -2.64
C GLY A 129 -7.47 -24.29 -2.92
N THR A 130 -8.68 -24.63 -2.48
CA THR A 130 -9.30 -25.95 -2.63
C THR A 130 -10.02 -26.18 -3.96
N VAL A 131 -9.80 -25.32 -4.96
CA VAL A 131 -10.43 -25.45 -6.29
C VAL A 131 -10.03 -26.77 -6.99
N ASN A 132 -8.76 -27.15 -6.90
CA ASN A 132 -8.24 -28.44 -7.34
C ASN A 132 -7.00 -28.82 -6.52
N GLU A 133 -6.65 -30.12 -6.52
CA GLU A 133 -5.52 -30.64 -5.75
C GLU A 133 -4.16 -30.05 -6.16
N LYS A 134 -3.98 -29.76 -7.44
CA LYS A 134 -2.73 -29.23 -7.98
C LYS A 134 -2.52 -27.76 -7.54
N THR A 135 -3.54 -26.91 -7.62
CA THR A 135 -3.49 -25.54 -7.10
C THR A 135 -3.24 -25.53 -5.60
N PHE A 136 -3.88 -26.45 -4.85
CA PHE A 136 -3.64 -26.57 -3.40
C PHE A 136 -2.19 -26.94 -3.09
N ALA A 137 -1.63 -27.92 -3.80
CA ALA A 137 -0.25 -28.35 -3.62
C ALA A 137 0.74 -27.21 -3.93
N PHE A 138 0.56 -26.51 -5.03
CA PHE A 138 1.37 -25.35 -5.40
C PHE A 138 1.23 -24.19 -4.42
N ALA A 139 0.01 -23.90 -3.94
CA ALA A 139 -0.21 -22.87 -2.93
C ALA A 139 0.48 -23.23 -1.61
N LYS A 140 0.45 -24.50 -1.20
CA LYS A 140 1.10 -24.98 0.01
C LYS A 140 2.63 -24.87 -0.08
N GLU A 141 3.21 -25.28 -1.22
CA GLU A 141 4.64 -25.16 -1.46
C GLU A 141 5.08 -23.68 -1.45
N TYR A 142 4.39 -22.81 -2.19
CA TYR A 142 4.68 -21.38 -2.24
C TYR A 142 4.53 -20.72 -0.88
N PHE A 143 3.42 -20.99 -0.20
CA PHE A 143 3.09 -20.38 1.08
C PHE A 143 4.05 -20.78 2.19
N PHE A 144 4.53 -22.03 2.20
CA PHE A 144 5.50 -22.48 3.19
C PHE A 144 6.79 -21.62 3.16
N TRP A 145 7.35 -21.39 1.97
CA TRP A 145 8.56 -20.59 1.82
C TRP A 145 8.32 -19.10 2.08
N ILE A 146 7.20 -18.58 1.62
CA ILE A 146 6.78 -17.20 1.94
C ILE A 146 6.62 -17.03 3.45
N ALA A 147 5.96 -17.98 4.15
CA ALA A 147 5.75 -17.91 5.59
C ALA A 147 7.07 -17.85 6.37
N LEU A 148 8.08 -18.60 5.96
CA LEU A 148 9.44 -18.52 6.54
C LEU A 148 10.08 -17.14 6.33
N GLY A 149 9.76 -16.46 5.23
CA GLY A 149 10.23 -15.10 4.93
C GLY A 149 9.46 -13.99 5.66
N ILE A 150 8.28 -14.28 6.23
CA ILE A 150 7.41 -13.26 6.85
C ILE A 150 8.11 -12.43 7.94
N PRO A 151 8.91 -12.99 8.87
CA PRO A 151 9.60 -12.17 9.87
C PRO A 151 10.51 -11.11 9.24
N VAL A 152 11.23 -11.50 8.20
CA VAL A 152 12.14 -10.63 7.45
C VAL A 152 11.36 -9.58 6.67
N TYR A 153 10.26 -9.98 6.04
CA TYR A 153 9.37 -9.10 5.29
C TYR A 153 8.74 -8.02 6.18
N VAL A 154 8.09 -8.43 7.27
CA VAL A 154 7.43 -7.51 8.22
C VAL A 154 8.44 -6.52 8.78
N PHE A 155 9.62 -7.00 9.17
CA PHE A 155 10.68 -6.15 9.68
C PHE A 155 11.15 -5.14 8.62
N GLY A 156 11.50 -5.58 7.42
CA GLY A 156 11.99 -4.72 6.34
C GLY A 156 10.98 -3.65 5.93
N GLN A 157 9.71 -4.04 5.79
CA GLN A 157 8.62 -3.13 5.45
C GLN A 157 8.32 -2.11 6.56
N ALA A 158 8.37 -2.53 7.84
CA ALA A 158 8.17 -1.62 8.96
C ALA A 158 9.32 -0.62 9.11
N MET A 159 10.56 -1.03 8.83
CA MET A 159 11.72 -0.15 8.96
C MET A 159 11.84 0.89 7.83
N ASN A 160 11.24 0.67 6.67
CA ASN A 160 11.30 1.62 5.56
C ASN A 160 10.75 3.02 5.94
N PRO A 161 9.52 3.18 6.51
CA PRO A 161 9.03 4.45 7.03
C PRO A 161 9.91 5.02 8.16
N VAL A 162 10.45 4.17 9.03
CA VAL A 162 11.33 4.59 10.13
C VAL A 162 12.61 5.24 9.59
N ILE A 163 13.25 4.64 8.58
CA ILE A 163 14.42 5.21 7.90
C ILE A 163 14.10 6.58 7.27
N ARG A 164 12.90 6.74 6.72
CA ARG A 164 12.43 8.04 6.19
C ARG A 164 12.30 9.09 7.29
N SER A 165 11.77 8.72 8.46
CA SER A 165 11.64 9.62 9.61
C SER A 165 12.99 10.08 10.17
N ASP A 166 14.04 9.27 10.00
CA ASP A 166 15.43 9.63 10.38
C ASP A 166 16.14 10.52 9.33
N GLY A 167 15.44 10.96 8.29
CA GLY A 167 15.96 11.91 7.30
C GLY A 167 16.64 11.28 6.08
N SER A 168 16.49 9.98 5.85
CA SER A 168 17.16 9.24 4.76
C SER A 168 16.18 8.55 3.80
N PRO A 169 15.26 9.30 3.13
CA PRO A 169 14.30 8.70 2.20
C PRO A 169 14.97 8.02 1.00
N ARG A 170 16.12 8.52 0.56
CA ARG A 170 16.89 7.90 -0.53
C ARG A 170 17.42 6.52 -0.16
N PHE A 171 17.89 6.35 1.07
CA PHE A 171 18.35 5.03 1.53
C PHE A 171 17.19 4.04 1.61
N ALA A 172 16.03 4.45 2.13
CA ALA A 172 14.82 3.64 2.14
C ALA A 172 14.41 3.21 0.72
N MET A 173 14.48 4.11 -0.27
CA MET A 173 14.25 3.79 -1.67
C MET A 173 15.27 2.76 -2.20
N VAL A 174 16.56 3.00 -2.00
CA VAL A 174 17.62 2.12 -2.51
C VAL A 174 17.48 0.70 -1.93
N SER A 175 17.13 0.56 -0.64
CA SER A 175 16.91 -0.75 -0.03
C SER A 175 15.74 -1.52 -0.67
N THR A 176 14.62 -0.85 -0.94
CA THR A 176 13.47 -1.46 -1.61
C THR A 176 13.78 -1.82 -3.06
N VAL A 177 14.41 -0.90 -3.80
CA VAL A 177 14.76 -1.13 -5.21
C VAL A 177 15.79 -2.27 -5.32
N ALA A 178 16.79 -2.32 -4.45
CA ALA A 178 17.79 -3.39 -4.46
C ALA A 178 17.15 -4.77 -4.23
N GLY A 179 16.23 -4.86 -3.26
CA GLY A 179 15.47 -6.09 -3.02
C GLY A 179 14.63 -6.53 -4.22
N ALA A 180 13.94 -5.57 -4.86
CA ALA A 180 13.14 -5.84 -6.05
C ALA A 180 14.01 -6.28 -7.25
N VAL A 181 15.17 -5.66 -7.46
CA VAL A 181 16.11 -6.03 -8.54
C VAL A 181 16.64 -7.46 -8.31
N VAL A 182 17.00 -7.81 -7.08
CA VAL A 182 17.45 -9.19 -6.76
C VAL A 182 16.33 -10.18 -7.04
N ASN A 183 15.10 -9.90 -6.62
CA ASN A 183 13.96 -10.77 -6.92
C ASN A 183 13.77 -10.95 -8.44
N ILE A 184 13.68 -9.86 -9.23
CA ILE A 184 13.49 -9.91 -10.70
C ILE A 184 14.61 -10.69 -11.41
N ILE A 185 15.85 -10.67 -10.89
CA ILE A 185 16.96 -11.42 -11.47
C ILE A 185 16.87 -12.90 -11.08
N LEU A 186 16.52 -13.22 -9.83
CA LEU A 186 16.51 -14.58 -9.32
C LEU A 186 15.27 -15.37 -9.77
N ASP A 187 14.12 -14.73 -9.94
CA ASP A 187 12.89 -15.38 -10.40
C ASP A 187 13.10 -16.22 -11.68
N PRO A 188 13.57 -15.65 -12.81
CA PRO A 188 13.76 -16.44 -14.02
C PRO A 188 14.83 -17.54 -13.84
N ILE A 189 15.84 -17.32 -13.02
CA ILE A 189 16.88 -18.33 -12.75
C ILE A 189 16.28 -19.52 -12.01
N PHE A 190 15.52 -19.28 -10.95
CA PHE A 190 14.95 -20.35 -10.14
C PHE A 190 13.77 -21.05 -10.81
N ILE A 191 12.93 -20.27 -11.55
CA ILE A 191 11.76 -20.80 -12.24
C ILE A 191 12.16 -21.55 -13.54
N PHE A 192 12.93 -20.92 -14.43
CA PHE A 192 13.18 -21.47 -15.77
C PHE A 192 14.47 -22.30 -15.87
N VAL A 193 15.55 -21.90 -15.18
CA VAL A 193 16.83 -22.61 -15.26
C VAL A 193 16.87 -23.78 -14.28
N PHE A 194 16.62 -23.52 -12.99
CA PHE A 194 16.66 -24.57 -11.96
C PHE A 194 15.36 -25.37 -11.87
N LYS A 195 14.25 -24.86 -12.43
CA LYS A 195 12.93 -25.50 -12.42
C LYS A 195 12.44 -25.87 -11.02
N TRP A 196 12.69 -24.98 -10.05
CA TRP A 196 12.27 -25.16 -8.65
C TRP A 196 10.79 -24.90 -8.41
N GLY A 197 10.01 -24.62 -9.44
CA GLY A 197 8.57 -24.45 -9.31
C GLY A 197 8.16 -23.25 -8.48
N MET A 198 7.07 -23.42 -7.73
CA MET A 198 6.56 -22.40 -6.83
C MET A 198 7.53 -22.09 -5.69
N MET A 199 8.32 -23.08 -5.25
CA MET A 199 9.41 -22.86 -4.31
C MET A 199 10.42 -21.84 -4.84
N GLY A 200 10.78 -21.93 -6.13
CA GLY A 200 11.75 -21.01 -6.74
C GLY A 200 11.30 -19.55 -6.71
N ALA A 201 10.05 -19.27 -7.08
CA ALA A 201 9.45 -17.94 -7.00
C ALA A 201 9.41 -17.41 -5.55
N ALA A 202 8.99 -18.26 -4.60
CA ALA A 202 8.95 -17.88 -3.20
C ALA A 202 10.35 -17.56 -2.64
N VAL A 203 11.35 -18.41 -2.93
CA VAL A 203 12.73 -18.22 -2.45
C VAL A 203 13.36 -16.95 -3.05
N ALA A 204 13.14 -16.66 -4.33
CA ALA A 204 13.61 -15.43 -4.96
C ALA A 204 13.02 -14.18 -4.26
N THR A 205 11.71 -14.22 -3.98
CA THR A 205 11.02 -13.17 -3.23
C THR A 205 11.60 -12.98 -1.83
N VAL A 206 11.79 -14.06 -1.09
CA VAL A 206 12.36 -14.03 0.28
C VAL A 206 13.80 -13.51 0.28
N LEU A 207 14.62 -13.87 -0.71
CA LEU A 207 15.99 -13.36 -0.82
C LEU A 207 16.01 -11.84 -1.10
N GLY A 208 15.12 -11.33 -1.96
CA GLY A 208 14.95 -9.89 -2.16
C GLY A 208 14.54 -9.16 -0.87
N GLN A 209 13.61 -9.75 -0.11
CA GLN A 209 13.17 -9.23 1.18
C GLN A 209 14.30 -9.27 2.22
N LEU A 210 15.11 -10.34 2.23
CA LEU A 210 16.26 -10.47 3.12
C LEU A 210 17.30 -9.38 2.86
N LEU A 211 17.58 -9.05 1.61
CA LEU A 211 18.47 -7.93 1.28
C LEU A 211 17.91 -6.61 1.79
N THR A 212 16.61 -6.35 1.56
CA THR A 212 15.95 -5.14 2.05
C THR A 212 16.05 -5.03 3.59
N ALA A 213 15.78 -6.12 4.30
CA ALA A 213 15.87 -6.16 5.76
C ALA A 213 17.32 -6.02 6.26
N ALA A 214 18.28 -6.65 5.60
CA ALA A 214 19.71 -6.51 5.94
C ALA A 214 20.19 -5.06 5.78
N MET A 215 19.78 -4.38 4.72
CA MET A 215 20.05 -2.96 4.52
C MET A 215 19.37 -2.10 5.60
N ALA A 216 18.15 -2.45 6.01
CA ALA A 216 17.48 -1.76 7.12
C ALA A 216 18.24 -1.95 8.45
N VAL A 217 18.68 -3.17 8.76
CA VAL A 217 19.52 -3.44 9.95
C VAL A 217 20.82 -2.64 9.89
N TYR A 218 21.52 -2.64 8.75
CA TYR A 218 22.71 -1.81 8.57
C TYR A 218 22.44 -0.35 8.87
N TYR A 219 21.31 0.21 8.38
CA TYR A 219 20.94 1.59 8.61
C TYR A 219 20.66 1.89 10.09
N LEU A 220 20.01 0.97 10.81
CA LEU A 220 19.72 1.15 12.24
C LEU A 220 20.99 1.39 13.08
N PHE A 221 22.12 0.78 12.69
CA PHE A 221 23.43 1.07 13.34
C PHE A 221 24.04 2.42 12.93
N HIS A 222 23.53 3.03 11.85
CA HIS A 222 24.07 4.28 11.28
C HIS A 222 23.01 5.41 11.24
N MET A 223 22.01 5.36 12.13
CA MET A 223 20.98 6.38 12.22
C MET A 223 21.57 7.76 12.52
N ARG A 224 20.96 8.78 11.93
CA ARG A 224 21.47 10.16 11.99
C ARG A 224 20.90 10.95 13.16
N SER A 225 19.59 10.88 13.35
CA SER A 225 18.85 11.71 14.31
C SER A 225 18.49 10.96 15.58
N VAL A 226 18.37 9.64 15.47
CA VAL A 226 17.99 8.74 16.57
C VAL A 226 19.20 7.89 16.94
N LYS A 227 19.54 7.83 18.22
CA LYS A 227 20.55 6.92 18.74
C LYS A 227 19.86 5.76 19.44
N LEU A 228 20.11 4.56 18.96
CA LEU A 228 19.58 3.34 19.57
C LEU A 228 20.53 2.85 20.67
N GLU A 229 20.05 2.89 21.89
CA GLU A 229 20.71 2.34 23.08
C GLU A 229 19.95 1.10 23.56
N LYS A 230 20.55 0.28 24.41
CA LYS A 230 19.90 -0.93 24.95
C LYS A 230 18.53 -0.64 25.60
N GLU A 231 18.40 0.54 26.19
CA GLU A 231 17.14 0.98 26.83
C GLU A 231 16.05 1.32 25.83
N SER A 232 16.40 1.71 24.59
CA SER A 232 15.43 1.99 23.53
C SER A 232 14.60 0.76 23.12
N PHE A 233 15.17 -0.43 23.28
CA PHE A 233 14.52 -1.70 22.95
C PHE A 233 13.59 -2.24 24.05
N ARG A 234 13.59 -1.63 25.25
CA ARG A 234 12.62 -2.00 26.29
C ARG A 234 11.22 -1.56 25.86
N LEU A 235 10.32 -2.52 25.82
CA LEU A 235 8.92 -2.25 25.48
C LEU A 235 8.29 -1.29 26.49
N CYS A 236 7.89 -0.13 26.01
CA CYS A 236 7.23 0.90 26.80
C CYS A 236 5.78 1.06 26.35
N GLY A 237 4.83 0.54 27.15
CA GLY A 237 3.41 0.61 26.83
C GLY A 237 2.90 2.03 26.61
N GLY A 238 3.46 3.03 27.27
CA GLY A 238 3.12 4.44 27.06
C GLY A 238 3.51 4.97 25.68
N VAL A 239 4.65 4.52 25.12
CA VAL A 239 5.10 4.86 23.76
C VAL A 239 4.28 4.10 22.71
N ILE A 240 4.10 2.80 22.93
CA ILE A 240 3.32 1.93 22.02
C ILE A 240 1.89 2.45 21.85
N LYS A 241 1.22 2.83 22.93
CA LYS A 241 -0.13 3.42 22.94
C LYS A 241 -0.22 4.77 22.19
N ARG A 242 0.91 5.44 21.96
CA ARG A 242 0.93 6.70 21.19
C ARG A 242 1.15 6.47 19.69
N PHE A 243 1.95 5.50 19.28
CA PHE A 243 2.25 5.33 17.87
C PHE A 243 1.37 4.27 17.16
N ILE A 244 0.97 3.19 17.83
CA ILE A 244 0.09 2.17 17.20
C ILE A 244 -1.23 2.77 16.69
N PRO A 245 -1.95 3.63 17.44
CA PRO A 245 -3.15 4.26 16.92
C PRO A 245 -2.94 5.06 15.63
N LEU A 246 -1.77 5.67 15.46
CA LEU A 246 -1.41 6.37 14.22
C LEU A 246 -1.25 5.41 13.04
N GLY A 247 -0.79 4.19 13.29
CA GLY A 247 -0.62 3.15 12.27
C GLY A 247 -1.90 2.36 11.94
N ILE A 248 -2.92 2.38 12.80
CA ILE A 248 -4.17 1.64 12.57
C ILE A 248 -4.83 2.04 11.25
N CYS A 249 -4.74 3.31 10.85
CA CYS A 249 -5.25 3.76 9.56
C CYS A 249 -4.60 3.00 8.39
N SER A 250 -3.28 2.86 8.40
CA SER A 250 -2.54 2.11 7.38
C SER A 250 -2.89 0.61 7.39
N PHE A 251 -3.02 0.02 8.59
CA PHE A 251 -3.46 -1.37 8.76
C PHE A 251 -4.83 -1.62 8.14
N LEU A 252 -5.82 -0.82 8.53
CA LEU A 252 -7.19 -0.97 8.07
C LEU A 252 -7.31 -0.72 6.56
N ALA A 253 -6.52 0.19 6.00
CA ALA A 253 -6.50 0.43 4.57
C ALA A 253 -6.03 -0.81 3.79
N GLN A 254 -5.03 -1.56 4.30
CA GLN A 254 -4.56 -2.80 3.66
C GLN A 254 -5.58 -3.94 3.80
N ILE A 255 -6.15 -4.12 4.99
CA ILE A 255 -7.18 -5.16 5.20
C ILE A 255 -8.43 -4.88 4.37
N SER A 256 -8.84 -3.61 4.30
CA SER A 256 -9.99 -3.20 3.48
C SER A 256 -9.78 -3.43 1.99
N LEU A 257 -8.54 -3.30 1.51
CA LEU A 257 -8.21 -3.63 0.12
C LEU A 257 -8.51 -5.10 -0.19
N VAL A 258 -8.11 -6.02 0.69
CA VAL A 258 -8.42 -7.46 0.53
C VAL A 258 -9.93 -7.70 0.55
N ALA A 259 -10.64 -7.09 1.49
CA ALA A 259 -12.09 -7.21 1.58
C ALA A 259 -12.80 -6.66 0.33
N ALA A 260 -12.36 -5.51 -0.18
CA ALA A 260 -12.92 -4.91 -1.38
C ALA A 260 -12.65 -5.77 -2.62
N MET A 261 -11.44 -6.32 -2.77
CA MET A 261 -11.12 -7.26 -3.86
C MET A 261 -11.99 -8.51 -3.80
N ALA A 262 -12.14 -9.12 -2.62
CA ALA A 262 -12.98 -10.29 -2.46
C ALA A 262 -14.46 -9.99 -2.78
N ALA A 263 -15.00 -8.87 -2.29
CA ALA A 263 -16.36 -8.43 -2.58
C ALA A 263 -16.56 -8.18 -4.09
N THR A 264 -15.63 -7.46 -4.73
CA THR A 264 -15.67 -7.16 -6.18
C THR A 264 -15.65 -8.44 -6.99
N ASN A 265 -14.72 -9.37 -6.72
CA ASN A 265 -14.61 -10.63 -7.43
C ASN A 265 -15.88 -11.48 -7.29
N ASN A 266 -16.45 -11.56 -6.08
CA ASN A 266 -17.70 -12.30 -5.85
C ASN A 266 -18.87 -11.68 -6.60
N MET A 267 -18.98 -10.36 -6.63
CA MET A 267 -20.06 -9.66 -7.33
C MET A 267 -19.92 -9.76 -8.86
N ILE A 268 -18.71 -9.66 -9.40
CA ILE A 268 -18.43 -9.88 -10.83
C ILE A 268 -18.84 -11.28 -11.22
N ARG A 269 -18.48 -12.30 -10.44
CA ARG A 269 -18.81 -13.70 -10.72
C ARG A 269 -20.32 -13.94 -10.69
N LYS A 270 -21.01 -13.37 -9.69
CA LYS A 270 -22.47 -13.51 -9.54
C LYS A 270 -23.23 -12.79 -10.65
N TYR A 271 -22.94 -11.53 -10.89
CA TYR A 271 -23.69 -10.71 -11.84
C TYR A 271 -23.18 -10.85 -13.27
N GLY A 272 -21.93 -11.25 -13.51
CA GLY A 272 -21.45 -11.69 -14.81
C GLY A 272 -22.18 -12.93 -15.33
N ALA A 273 -22.45 -13.91 -14.46
CA ALA A 273 -23.25 -15.08 -14.81
C ALA A 273 -24.72 -14.77 -15.15
N LEU A 274 -25.24 -13.62 -14.69
CA LEU A 274 -26.61 -13.17 -14.98
C LEU A 274 -26.67 -12.21 -16.18
N ASP A 275 -25.54 -11.80 -16.73
CA ASP A 275 -25.47 -10.90 -17.88
C ASP A 275 -25.83 -11.63 -19.17
N PRO A 276 -26.59 -11.02 -20.10
CA PRO A 276 -26.99 -11.67 -21.36
C PRO A 276 -25.84 -12.12 -22.26
N VAL A 277 -24.70 -11.42 -22.23
CA VAL A 277 -23.51 -11.74 -23.03
C VAL A 277 -22.53 -12.59 -22.23
N PHE A 278 -22.16 -12.13 -21.02
CA PHE A 278 -21.14 -12.77 -20.19
C PHE A 278 -21.67 -13.98 -19.40
N GLY A 279 -22.99 -14.23 -19.40
CA GLY A 279 -23.57 -15.48 -18.90
C GLY A 279 -23.33 -16.69 -19.83
N LEU A 280 -22.91 -16.46 -21.09
CA LEU A 280 -22.52 -17.51 -22.01
C LEU A 280 -21.14 -18.07 -21.63
N ALA A 281 -21.02 -19.41 -21.70
CA ALA A 281 -19.78 -20.11 -21.29
C ALA A 281 -18.52 -19.61 -22.03
N GLU A 282 -18.67 -19.18 -23.27
CA GLU A 282 -17.59 -18.66 -24.11
C GLU A 282 -17.04 -17.32 -23.61
N TYR A 283 -17.86 -16.46 -22.98
CA TYR A 283 -17.49 -15.10 -22.54
C TYR A 283 -17.47 -14.92 -21.03
N ALA A 284 -17.79 -15.96 -20.27
CA ALA A 284 -17.97 -15.90 -18.81
C ALA A 284 -16.75 -15.41 -18.03
N GLN A 285 -15.55 -15.59 -18.58
CA GLN A 285 -14.30 -15.16 -17.92
C GLN A 285 -13.91 -13.70 -18.21
N ILE A 286 -14.52 -13.07 -19.24
CA ILE A 286 -14.16 -11.70 -19.65
C ILE A 286 -14.28 -10.68 -18.53
N PRO A 287 -15.40 -10.58 -17.77
CA PRO A 287 -15.53 -9.56 -16.73
C PRO A 287 -14.44 -9.66 -15.65
N MET A 288 -14.10 -10.89 -15.24
CA MET A 288 -13.08 -11.11 -14.23
C MET A 288 -11.68 -10.74 -14.74
N ALA A 289 -11.34 -11.12 -15.97
CA ALA A 289 -10.06 -10.80 -16.58
C ALA A 289 -9.89 -9.28 -16.77
N VAL A 290 -10.91 -8.61 -17.30
CA VAL A 290 -10.89 -7.16 -17.55
C VAL A 290 -10.76 -6.37 -16.25
N VAL A 291 -11.60 -6.66 -15.24
CA VAL A 291 -11.53 -5.94 -13.96
C VAL A 291 -10.19 -6.21 -13.28
N GLY A 292 -9.64 -7.40 -13.39
CA GLY A 292 -8.29 -7.73 -12.91
C GLY A 292 -7.21 -6.81 -13.48
N ILE A 293 -7.27 -6.53 -14.79
CA ILE A 293 -6.34 -5.60 -15.46
C ILE A 293 -6.57 -4.17 -14.98
N VAL A 294 -7.82 -3.71 -14.91
CA VAL A 294 -8.17 -2.37 -14.44
C VAL A 294 -7.68 -2.15 -12.99
N MET A 295 -7.82 -3.16 -12.13
CA MET A 295 -7.33 -3.11 -10.74
C MET A 295 -5.80 -2.99 -10.67
N LYS A 296 -5.04 -3.60 -11.57
CA LYS A 296 -3.58 -3.43 -11.63
C LYS A 296 -3.19 -1.98 -11.98
N PHE A 297 -3.89 -1.38 -12.95
CA PHE A 297 -3.70 0.05 -13.26
C PHE A 297 -4.06 0.94 -12.07
N PHE A 298 -5.18 0.69 -11.43
CA PHE A 298 -5.58 1.38 -10.22
C PHE A 298 -4.47 1.29 -9.14
N GLN A 299 -3.92 0.10 -8.91
CA GLN A 299 -2.84 -0.11 -7.94
C GLN A 299 -1.57 0.65 -8.29
N ILE A 300 -1.18 0.74 -9.57
CA ILE A 300 -0.03 1.52 -10.03
C ILE A 300 -0.26 3.01 -9.72
N ILE A 301 -1.42 3.56 -10.08
CA ILE A 301 -1.76 4.97 -9.83
C ILE A 301 -1.76 5.26 -8.33
N MET A 302 -2.39 4.38 -7.54
CA MET A 302 -2.45 4.51 -6.08
C MET A 302 -1.07 4.41 -5.43
N SER A 303 -0.13 3.63 -6.00
CA SER A 303 1.25 3.57 -5.50
C SER A 303 1.95 4.91 -5.64
N VAL A 304 1.70 5.65 -6.72
CA VAL A 304 2.22 7.02 -6.90
C VAL A 304 1.61 7.96 -5.86
N CYS A 305 0.30 7.94 -5.68
CA CYS A 305 -0.42 8.80 -4.73
C CYS A 305 -0.03 8.51 -3.28
N ILE A 306 -0.07 7.24 -2.87
CA ILE A 306 0.37 6.84 -1.52
C ILE A 306 1.83 7.24 -1.29
N GLY A 307 2.69 7.08 -2.30
CA GLY A 307 4.09 7.47 -2.24
C GLY A 307 4.29 8.97 -1.99
N MET A 308 3.51 9.82 -2.66
CA MET A 308 3.54 11.27 -2.43
C MET A 308 3.10 11.63 -1.01
N ALA A 309 1.97 11.09 -0.56
CA ALA A 309 1.42 11.37 0.76
C ALA A 309 2.31 10.81 1.89
N ALA A 310 2.74 9.55 1.79
CA ALA A 310 3.59 8.89 2.78
C ALA A 310 4.99 9.51 2.86
N GLY A 311 5.52 10.01 1.75
CA GLY A 311 6.75 10.80 1.72
C GLY A 311 6.64 12.11 2.51
N CYS A 312 5.44 12.67 2.62
CA CYS A 312 5.21 13.90 3.41
C CYS A 312 5.10 13.64 4.92
N ILE A 313 4.89 12.40 5.40
CA ILE A 313 4.71 12.09 6.83
C ILE A 313 5.84 12.68 7.71
N PRO A 314 7.14 12.49 7.41
CA PRO A 314 8.20 13.07 8.21
C PRO A 314 8.18 14.59 8.28
N ILE A 315 7.84 15.26 7.16
CA ILE A 315 7.84 16.72 7.07
C ILE A 315 6.66 17.28 7.88
N VAL A 316 5.47 16.68 7.72
CA VAL A 316 4.26 17.07 8.46
C VAL A 316 4.46 16.86 9.93
N GLY A 317 4.87 15.65 10.35
CA GLY A 317 5.07 15.29 11.75
C GLY A 317 6.06 16.23 12.45
N TYR A 318 7.21 16.48 11.82
CA TYR A 318 8.20 17.41 12.39
C TYR A 318 7.65 18.83 12.56
N ASN A 319 6.98 19.38 11.54
CA ASN A 319 6.43 20.74 11.63
C ASN A 319 5.23 20.84 12.58
N MET A 320 4.46 19.75 12.76
CA MET A 320 3.42 19.67 13.81
C MET A 320 4.04 19.68 15.20
N GLY A 321 5.05 18.84 15.44
CA GLY A 321 5.76 18.81 16.72
C GLY A 321 6.47 20.13 17.06
N ALA A 322 6.98 20.83 16.03
CA ALA A 322 7.60 22.15 16.16
C ALA A 322 6.58 23.32 16.16
N GLU A 323 5.28 23.03 16.19
CA GLU A 323 4.17 24.01 16.17
C GLU A 323 4.20 24.99 14.99
N LYS A 324 4.79 24.59 13.84
CA LYS A 324 4.87 25.39 12.62
C LYS A 324 3.63 25.21 11.74
N HIS A 325 2.45 25.53 12.26
CA HIS A 325 1.15 25.25 11.64
C HIS A 325 0.97 25.88 10.25
N GLY A 326 1.55 27.06 9.99
CA GLY A 326 1.55 27.68 8.66
C GLY A 326 2.29 26.85 7.61
N ARG A 327 3.40 26.20 7.99
CA ARG A 327 4.14 25.29 7.09
C ARG A 327 3.35 24.01 6.83
N VAL A 328 2.71 23.46 7.87
CA VAL A 328 1.83 22.27 7.72
C VAL A 328 0.70 22.57 6.76
N ARG A 329 0.02 23.73 6.91
CA ARG A 329 -1.05 24.17 5.99
C ARG A 329 -0.55 24.33 4.56
N GLY A 330 0.60 24.98 4.36
CA GLY A 330 1.20 25.15 3.04
C GLY A 330 1.62 23.84 2.38
N LEU A 331 2.08 22.85 3.16
CA LEU A 331 2.40 21.52 2.66
C LEU A 331 1.13 20.75 2.28
N PHE A 332 0.07 20.86 3.10
CA PHE A 332 -1.22 20.22 2.82
C PHE A 332 -1.82 20.70 1.50
N THR A 333 -1.84 22.02 1.28
CA THR A 333 -2.30 22.60 0.00
C THR A 333 -1.54 22.03 -1.19
N ARG A 334 -0.20 21.99 -1.10
CA ARG A 334 0.64 21.49 -2.19
C ARG A 334 0.43 20.01 -2.43
N LEU A 335 0.32 19.20 -1.38
CA LEU A 335 0.04 17.79 -1.50
C LEU A 335 -1.29 17.54 -2.21
N LEU A 336 -2.38 18.20 -1.77
CA LEU A 336 -3.70 18.05 -2.39
C LEU A 336 -3.71 18.45 -3.87
N ILE A 337 -3.01 19.53 -4.24
CA ILE A 337 -2.88 19.96 -5.64
C ILE A 337 -2.10 18.91 -6.46
N CYS A 338 -0.99 18.41 -5.95
CA CYS A 338 -0.20 17.40 -6.65
C CYS A 338 -0.97 16.08 -6.81
N GLU A 339 -1.72 15.66 -5.79
CA GLU A 339 -2.55 14.45 -5.82
C GLU A 339 -3.70 14.59 -6.83
N ALA A 340 -4.41 15.73 -6.80
CA ALA A 340 -5.47 16.01 -7.77
C ALA A 340 -4.91 16.05 -9.21
N ALA A 341 -3.74 16.67 -9.41
CA ALA A 341 -3.09 16.72 -10.71
C ALA A 341 -2.63 15.33 -11.20
N ALA A 342 -2.03 14.51 -10.32
CA ALA A 342 -1.64 13.14 -10.65
C ALA A 342 -2.84 12.28 -11.02
N GLY A 343 -3.93 12.37 -10.24
CA GLY A 343 -5.19 11.69 -10.55
C GLY A 343 -5.81 12.16 -11.87
N ALA A 344 -5.80 13.47 -12.15
CA ALA A 344 -6.30 14.03 -13.41
C ALA A 344 -5.48 13.55 -14.61
N ILE A 345 -4.15 13.52 -14.50
CA ILE A 345 -3.26 12.98 -15.54
C ILE A 345 -3.58 11.51 -15.78
N ALA A 346 -3.74 10.72 -14.72
CA ALA A 346 -4.08 9.30 -14.84
C ALA A 346 -5.44 9.11 -15.54
N THR A 347 -6.48 9.86 -15.14
CA THR A 347 -7.79 9.82 -15.81
C THR A 347 -7.68 10.21 -17.29
N LEU A 348 -6.93 11.27 -17.63
CA LEU A 348 -6.73 11.68 -19.01
C LEU A 348 -6.03 10.59 -19.86
N ILE A 349 -5.04 9.90 -19.31
CA ILE A 349 -4.37 8.79 -20.00
C ILE A 349 -5.37 7.66 -20.29
N VAL A 350 -6.19 7.32 -19.30
CA VAL A 350 -7.19 6.25 -19.41
C VAL A 350 -8.30 6.61 -20.42
N GLU A 351 -8.75 7.85 -20.43
CA GLU A 351 -9.80 8.32 -21.35
C GLU A 351 -9.31 8.42 -22.80
N LEU A 352 -8.08 8.87 -23.01
CA LEU A 352 -7.53 9.10 -24.33
C LEU A 352 -6.96 7.83 -24.98
N PHE A 353 -6.38 6.92 -24.18
CA PHE A 353 -5.65 5.75 -24.69
C PHE A 353 -6.10 4.42 -24.06
N PRO A 354 -7.41 4.13 -23.89
CA PRO A 354 -7.87 2.92 -23.22
C PRO A 354 -7.45 1.64 -23.96
N THR A 355 -7.54 1.64 -25.28
CA THR A 355 -7.15 0.48 -26.12
C THR A 355 -5.64 0.20 -26.08
N GLY A 356 -4.81 1.24 -26.02
CA GLY A 356 -3.36 1.09 -25.83
C GLY A 356 -3.00 0.47 -24.49
N LEU A 357 -3.70 0.86 -23.43
CA LEU A 357 -3.51 0.28 -22.09
C LEU A 357 -3.93 -1.19 -22.04
N ILE A 358 -5.04 -1.55 -22.69
CA ILE A 358 -5.50 -2.93 -22.79
C ILE A 358 -4.47 -3.78 -23.55
N ALA A 359 -3.90 -3.25 -24.65
CA ALA A 359 -2.92 -3.95 -25.47
C ALA A 359 -1.61 -4.29 -24.71
N ILE A 360 -1.20 -3.47 -23.74
CA ILE A 360 -0.02 -3.76 -22.89
C ILE A 360 -0.16 -5.10 -22.16
N PHE A 361 -1.39 -5.53 -21.83
CA PHE A 361 -1.66 -6.79 -21.14
C PHE A 361 -1.98 -7.95 -22.09
N GLY A 362 -1.65 -7.83 -23.38
CA GLY A 362 -1.74 -8.93 -24.34
C GLY A 362 -3.14 -9.21 -24.90
N ALA A 363 -4.12 -8.36 -24.60
CA ALA A 363 -5.53 -8.55 -24.97
C ALA A 363 -5.90 -8.05 -26.38
N SER A 364 -4.92 -7.82 -27.25
CA SER A 364 -5.15 -7.27 -28.60
C SER A 364 -5.83 -8.25 -29.59
N ASN A 365 -5.92 -9.54 -29.26
CA ASN A 365 -6.49 -10.60 -30.11
C ASN A 365 -7.79 -11.22 -29.56
N GLU A 366 -8.39 -10.60 -28.55
CA GLU A 366 -9.62 -11.06 -27.91
C GLU A 366 -10.87 -10.63 -28.72
N SER A 367 -12.03 -11.13 -28.30
CA SER A 367 -13.30 -10.82 -28.94
C SER A 367 -13.67 -9.33 -28.90
N ALA A 368 -14.56 -8.87 -29.79
CA ALA A 368 -15.10 -7.52 -29.80
C ALA A 368 -15.77 -7.17 -28.44
N TYR A 369 -16.46 -8.14 -27.84
CA TYR A 369 -17.09 -8.00 -26.50
C TYR A 369 -16.05 -7.73 -25.40
N TYR A 370 -14.87 -8.35 -25.50
CA TYR A 370 -13.76 -8.09 -24.57
C TYR A 370 -13.30 -6.64 -24.64
N THR A 371 -13.00 -6.16 -25.86
CA THR A 371 -12.50 -4.81 -26.07
C THR A 371 -13.51 -3.75 -25.65
N GLU A 372 -14.79 -3.92 -26.00
CA GLU A 372 -15.87 -3.00 -25.65
C GLU A 372 -16.05 -2.92 -24.12
N PHE A 373 -16.13 -4.07 -23.46
CA PHE A 373 -16.26 -4.13 -22.00
C PHE A 373 -15.04 -3.58 -21.29
N ALA A 374 -13.82 -3.87 -21.80
CA ALA A 374 -12.58 -3.35 -21.24
C ALA A 374 -12.50 -1.82 -21.31
N VAL A 375 -12.80 -1.23 -22.48
CA VAL A 375 -12.85 0.22 -22.65
C VAL A 375 -13.87 0.85 -21.70
N LYS A 376 -15.06 0.27 -21.59
CA LYS A 376 -16.11 0.70 -20.66
C LYS A 376 -15.61 0.66 -19.21
N CYS A 377 -15.00 -0.47 -18.79
CA CYS A 377 -14.47 -0.64 -17.45
C CYS A 377 -13.36 0.38 -17.13
N PHE A 378 -12.38 0.55 -18.02
CA PHE A 378 -11.30 1.52 -17.82
C PHE A 378 -11.84 2.92 -17.61
N ARG A 379 -12.74 3.37 -18.47
CA ARG A 379 -13.32 4.72 -18.42
C ARG A 379 -14.14 4.94 -17.16
N ILE A 380 -15.07 4.02 -16.83
CA ILE A 380 -15.96 4.21 -15.68
C ILE A 380 -15.19 4.03 -14.37
N TYR A 381 -14.43 2.95 -14.22
CA TYR A 381 -13.79 2.60 -12.95
C TYR A 381 -12.72 3.62 -12.52
N LEU A 382 -12.00 4.22 -13.49
CA LEU A 382 -10.88 5.12 -13.24
C LEU A 382 -11.22 6.62 -13.48
N CYS A 383 -12.48 6.98 -13.77
CA CYS A 383 -12.86 8.37 -14.06
C CYS A 383 -12.68 9.31 -12.86
N MET A 384 -12.81 8.81 -11.63
CA MET A 384 -12.74 9.62 -10.41
C MET A 384 -11.39 9.52 -9.68
N MET A 385 -10.31 9.15 -10.40
CA MET A 385 -8.96 9.08 -9.82
C MET A 385 -8.50 10.37 -9.12
N PRO A 386 -8.83 11.59 -9.59
CA PRO A 386 -8.48 12.81 -8.86
C PRO A 386 -9.07 12.84 -7.45
N LEU A 387 -10.31 12.40 -7.28
CA LEU A 387 -10.97 12.33 -5.98
C LEU A 387 -10.40 11.21 -5.11
N ALA A 388 -10.13 10.05 -5.71
CA ALA A 388 -9.51 8.91 -5.02
C ALA A 388 -8.14 9.29 -4.43
N CYS A 389 -7.29 9.97 -5.21
CA CYS A 389 -5.98 10.44 -4.77
C CYS A 389 -6.09 11.47 -3.64
N VAL A 390 -6.98 12.46 -3.76
CA VAL A 390 -7.21 13.47 -2.72
C VAL A 390 -7.75 12.82 -1.43
N ASN A 391 -8.67 11.88 -1.53
CA ASN A 391 -9.18 11.12 -0.39
C ASN A 391 -8.05 10.39 0.34
N LYS A 392 -7.20 9.68 -0.42
CA LYS A 392 -6.06 8.93 0.12
C LYS A 392 -5.06 9.86 0.82
N ALA A 393 -4.71 10.97 0.17
CA ALA A 393 -3.81 11.98 0.75
C ALA A 393 -4.36 12.59 2.03
N ALA A 394 -5.66 12.86 2.10
CA ALA A 394 -6.28 13.49 3.25
C ALA A 394 -6.11 12.66 4.54
N PHE A 395 -6.41 11.36 4.51
CA PHE A 395 -6.28 10.56 5.73
C PHE A 395 -4.82 10.24 6.09
N ILE A 396 -3.90 10.05 5.11
CA ILE A 396 -2.47 9.90 5.39
C ILE A 396 -1.90 11.19 6.01
N PHE A 397 -2.35 12.34 5.54
CA PHE A 397 -1.94 13.63 6.10
C PHE A 397 -2.43 13.82 7.55
N LEU A 398 -3.67 13.43 7.85
CA LEU A 398 -4.20 13.44 9.22
C LEU A 398 -3.41 12.51 10.15
N GLN A 399 -3.02 11.34 9.68
CA GLN A 399 -2.15 10.41 10.38
C GLN A 399 -0.81 11.08 10.71
N ALA A 400 -0.19 11.75 9.73
CA ALA A 400 1.06 12.48 9.90
C ALA A 400 0.95 13.65 10.89
N MET A 401 -0.22 14.29 11.00
CA MET A 401 -0.52 15.32 12.00
C MET A 401 -0.72 14.79 13.42
N GLY A 402 -0.73 13.49 13.62
CA GLY A 402 -1.05 12.86 14.90
C GLY A 402 -2.55 12.71 15.18
N LYS A 403 -3.43 12.99 14.22
CA LYS A 403 -4.89 12.89 14.36
C LYS A 403 -5.39 11.47 14.01
N ALA A 404 -5.00 10.48 14.81
CA ALA A 404 -5.26 9.07 14.56
C ALA A 404 -6.76 8.76 14.34
N VAL A 405 -7.63 9.25 15.22
CA VAL A 405 -9.08 8.96 15.16
C VAL A 405 -9.70 9.51 13.87
N ALA A 406 -9.40 10.76 13.51
CA ALA A 406 -9.94 11.38 12.29
C ALA A 406 -9.41 10.67 11.02
N SER A 407 -8.12 10.30 11.00
CA SER A 407 -7.51 9.55 9.92
C SER A 407 -8.18 8.18 9.75
N THR A 408 -8.32 7.43 10.83
CA THR A 408 -8.94 6.09 10.83
C THR A 408 -10.41 6.15 10.43
N ALA A 409 -11.18 7.10 10.98
CA ALA A 409 -12.60 7.27 10.63
C ALA A 409 -12.78 7.57 9.13
N LEU A 410 -11.99 8.49 8.59
CA LEU A 410 -12.07 8.86 7.18
C LEU A 410 -11.67 7.69 6.26
N SER A 411 -10.62 6.94 6.62
CA SER A 411 -10.21 5.74 5.90
C SER A 411 -11.31 4.66 5.92
N MET A 412 -11.91 4.38 7.09
CA MET A 412 -12.99 3.39 7.24
C MET A 412 -14.24 3.76 6.44
N ILE A 413 -14.63 5.04 6.44
CA ILE A 413 -15.77 5.53 5.65
C ILE A 413 -15.52 5.25 4.16
N ARG A 414 -14.33 5.59 3.64
CA ARG A 414 -14.00 5.38 2.23
C ARG A 414 -13.85 3.91 1.87
N GLU A 415 -13.08 3.14 2.65
CA GLU A 415 -12.68 1.79 2.26
C GLU A 415 -13.77 0.75 2.54
N ILE A 416 -14.42 0.83 3.70
CA ILE A 416 -15.41 -0.17 4.12
C ILE A 416 -16.84 0.29 3.79
N VAL A 417 -17.24 1.47 4.31
CA VAL A 417 -18.65 1.88 4.19
C VAL A 417 -19.01 2.11 2.73
N PHE A 418 -18.21 2.89 2.00
CA PHE A 418 -18.50 3.17 0.61
C PHE A 418 -17.83 2.15 -0.34
N GLY A 419 -16.57 1.76 -0.11
CA GLY A 419 -15.85 0.84 -0.99
C GLY A 419 -16.53 -0.53 -1.03
N VAL A 420 -16.58 -1.23 0.09
CA VAL A 420 -17.22 -2.56 0.16
C VAL A 420 -18.73 -2.43 0.07
N GLY A 421 -19.33 -1.47 0.77
CA GLY A 421 -20.79 -1.31 0.83
C GLY A 421 -21.43 -1.10 -0.54
N LEU A 422 -20.90 -0.19 -1.36
CA LEU A 422 -21.46 0.08 -2.69
C LEU A 422 -21.23 -1.06 -3.68
N VAL A 423 -20.11 -1.77 -3.59
CA VAL A 423 -19.87 -2.98 -4.39
C VAL A 423 -20.94 -4.06 -4.12
N LEU A 424 -21.46 -4.14 -2.91
CA LEU A 424 -22.52 -5.10 -2.55
C LEU A 424 -23.93 -4.60 -2.93
N VAL A 425 -24.18 -3.27 -2.85
CA VAL A 425 -25.53 -2.70 -3.01
C VAL A 425 -25.84 -2.31 -4.45
N LEU A 426 -24.92 -1.64 -5.18
CA LEU A 426 -25.21 -1.15 -6.53
C LEU A 426 -25.51 -2.26 -7.56
N PRO A 427 -24.87 -3.44 -7.49
CA PRO A 427 -25.22 -4.53 -8.40
C PRO A 427 -26.64 -5.06 -8.24
N LEU A 428 -27.28 -4.84 -7.10
CA LEU A 428 -28.70 -5.20 -6.90
C LEU A 428 -29.63 -4.45 -7.85
N VAL A 429 -29.24 -3.23 -8.27
CA VAL A 429 -30.03 -2.35 -9.13
C VAL A 429 -29.52 -2.39 -10.58
N TRP A 430 -28.22 -2.37 -10.79
CA TRP A 430 -27.59 -2.21 -12.12
C TRP A 430 -26.80 -3.44 -12.58
N GLY A 431 -26.93 -4.59 -11.91
CA GLY A 431 -26.23 -5.82 -12.31
C GLY A 431 -24.71 -5.63 -12.38
N LEU A 432 -24.09 -6.14 -13.46
CA LEU A 432 -22.64 -6.07 -13.65
C LEU A 432 -22.13 -4.61 -13.74
N ASP A 433 -22.90 -3.71 -14.35
CA ASP A 433 -22.57 -2.28 -14.41
C ASP A 433 -22.50 -1.64 -13.02
N GLY A 434 -23.32 -2.10 -12.08
CA GLY A 434 -23.30 -1.67 -10.70
C GLY A 434 -21.97 -1.96 -10.01
N VAL A 435 -21.29 -3.07 -10.36
CA VAL A 435 -19.94 -3.37 -9.84
C VAL A 435 -18.93 -2.35 -10.35
N ILE A 436 -19.00 -1.99 -11.64
CA ILE A 436 -18.05 -1.06 -12.25
C ILE A 436 -18.25 0.36 -11.70
N ILE A 437 -19.52 0.79 -11.53
CA ILE A 437 -19.86 2.13 -11.05
C ILE A 437 -19.59 2.29 -9.54
N SER A 438 -19.49 1.19 -8.79
CA SER A 438 -19.33 1.25 -7.33
C SER A 438 -18.08 2.02 -6.89
N MET A 439 -16.96 1.89 -7.63
CA MET A 439 -15.70 2.53 -7.29
C MET A 439 -15.75 4.06 -7.42
N PRO A 440 -16.14 4.64 -8.58
CA PRO A 440 -16.27 6.09 -8.70
C PRO A 440 -17.35 6.66 -7.76
N ALA A 441 -18.44 5.94 -7.52
CA ALA A 441 -19.47 6.37 -6.57
C ALA A 441 -18.92 6.43 -5.13
N ALA A 442 -18.12 5.42 -4.74
CA ALA A 442 -17.45 5.41 -3.43
C ALA A 442 -16.48 6.60 -3.28
N ASP A 443 -15.71 6.92 -4.31
CA ASP A 443 -14.76 8.03 -4.28
C ASP A 443 -15.46 9.40 -4.23
N ILE A 444 -16.58 9.58 -4.91
CA ILE A 444 -17.40 10.81 -4.82
C ILE A 444 -17.95 10.98 -3.41
N LEU A 445 -18.60 9.96 -2.84
CA LEU A 445 -19.19 10.04 -1.51
C LEU A 445 -18.12 10.24 -0.43
N ALA A 446 -16.99 9.52 -0.56
CA ALA A 446 -15.85 9.70 0.34
C ALA A 446 -15.24 11.10 0.23
N PHE A 447 -15.22 11.70 -0.98
CA PHE A 447 -14.73 13.06 -1.17
C PHE A 447 -15.56 14.10 -0.44
N ILE A 448 -16.87 13.93 -0.34
CA ILE A 448 -17.74 14.82 0.44
C ILE A 448 -17.30 14.79 1.92
N ALA A 449 -17.09 13.61 2.48
CA ALA A 449 -16.60 13.48 3.86
C ALA A 449 -15.17 14.05 4.00
N SER A 450 -14.28 13.77 3.04
CA SER A 450 -12.92 14.30 3.01
C SER A 450 -12.90 15.82 2.94
N ALA A 451 -13.74 16.43 2.11
CA ALA A 451 -13.84 17.90 1.96
C ALA A 451 -14.21 18.57 3.29
N ILE A 452 -15.17 18.02 4.03
CA ILE A 452 -15.56 18.52 5.34
C ILE A 452 -14.35 18.49 6.29
N VAL A 453 -13.65 17.37 6.35
CA VAL A 453 -12.48 17.19 7.23
C VAL A 453 -11.30 18.08 6.79
N ILE A 454 -11.08 18.24 5.49
CA ILE A 454 -10.07 19.15 4.93
C ILE A 454 -10.37 20.58 5.36
N ILE A 455 -11.59 21.08 5.14
CA ILE A 455 -11.98 22.44 5.52
C ILE A 455 -11.83 22.67 7.03
N TYR A 456 -12.28 21.70 7.84
CA TYR A 456 -12.10 21.76 9.30
C TYR A 456 -10.61 21.82 9.69
N THR A 457 -9.78 20.99 9.06
CA THR A 457 -8.34 20.95 9.31
C THR A 457 -7.67 22.27 8.95
N TYR A 458 -8.03 22.87 7.80
CA TYR A 458 -7.53 24.20 7.42
C TYR A 458 -7.90 25.28 8.43
N ARG A 459 -9.17 25.30 8.89
CA ARG A 459 -9.63 26.28 9.89
C ARG A 459 -8.90 26.13 11.22
N THR A 460 -8.68 24.89 11.67
CA THR A 460 -7.94 24.58 12.90
C THR A 460 -6.49 25.06 12.81
N LEU A 461 -5.77 24.68 11.72
CA LEU A 461 -4.39 25.11 11.51
C LEU A 461 -4.23 26.64 11.44
N LYS A 462 -5.19 27.34 10.80
CA LYS A 462 -5.19 28.80 10.74
C LYS A 462 -5.40 29.42 12.12
N LYS A 463 -6.30 28.86 12.93
CA LYS A 463 -6.57 29.33 14.29
C LYS A 463 -5.35 29.13 15.20
N ASP A 464 -4.70 27.99 15.10
CA ASP A 464 -3.52 27.66 15.92
C ASP A 464 -2.31 28.53 15.51
N GLU A 465 -2.15 28.84 14.22
CA GLU A 465 -1.15 29.78 13.71
C GLU A 465 -1.38 31.20 14.28
N SER A 466 -2.63 31.70 14.26
CA SER A 466 -2.94 33.04 14.78
C SER A 466 -2.73 33.16 16.28
N LYS A 467 -3.03 32.12 17.06
CA LYS A 467 -2.76 32.09 18.51
C LYS A 467 -1.27 32.18 18.88
N ARG A 468 -0.39 31.69 17.99
CA ARG A 468 1.06 31.72 18.21
C ARG A 468 1.67 33.08 17.86
N LEU A 469 1.02 33.82 16.96
CA LEU A 469 1.48 35.15 16.54
C LEU A 469 0.95 36.29 17.46
N ALA A 470 -0.10 36.01 18.24
CA ALA A 470 -0.62 36.86 19.30
C ALA A 470 0.11 36.59 20.62
#